data_cfcb18fa684b2660e99acffe90fad0ff
#
_entry.id   cfcb18fa684b2660e99acffe90fad0ff
#
_cell.length_a   1.000
_cell.length_b   1.000
_cell.length_c   1.000
_cell.angle_alpha   90.00
_cell.angle_beta   90.00
_cell.angle_gamma   90.00
#
_symmetry.space_group_name_H-M   'P 1'
#
loop_
_entity.id
_entity.type
_entity.pdbx_description
1 polymer ?
#
loop_
_entity_poly.entity_id
_entity_poly.type
_entity_poly.pdbx_seq_one_letter_code
_entity_poly.pdbx_strand_id
1 'polypeptide(L)' 'MRKEYTRHGGAFDRGSADKYYGRSFDPHYFVGATYESEKIVVLTDEEVAAYRLGYDSTTNQKDWGL' A
#
# COMPACT_ATOMS: atom_id res chain seq x y z
N MET A 1 -6.49 5.29 12.45
CA MET A 1 -5.73 4.17 11.84
C MET A 1 -4.52 3.84 12.69
N ARG A 2 -4.18 2.57 12.82
CA ARG A 2 -3.03 2.16 13.62
C ARG A 2 -1.73 2.55 12.95
N LYS A 3 -0.69 2.82 13.76
CA LYS A 3 0.62 3.18 13.23
C LYS A 3 1.21 2.11 12.34
N GLU A 4 0.98 0.84 12.65
CA GLU A 4 1.51 -0.26 11.86
C GLU A 4 0.98 -0.31 10.44
N TYR A 5 -0.16 0.31 10.16
CA TYR A 5 -0.69 0.36 8.80
C TYR A 5 -0.10 1.50 7.99
N THR A 6 0.40 2.53 8.67
CA THR A 6 0.98 3.70 8.00
C THR A 6 2.50 3.67 7.99
N ARG A 7 3.13 2.68 8.62
CA ARG A 7 4.58 2.55 8.59
C ARG A 7 5.08 2.22 7.19
N HIS A 8 6.36 2.47 6.95
CA HIS A 8 6.97 2.11 5.66
C HIS A 8 6.81 0.60 5.41
N GLY A 9 6.24 0.24 4.28
CA GLY A 9 5.94 -1.15 3.93
C GLY A 9 4.61 -1.65 4.46
N GLY A 10 3.90 -0.89 5.29
CA GLY A 10 2.59 -1.26 5.80
C GLY A 10 1.49 -1.14 4.75
N ALA A 11 0.28 -1.58 5.11
CA ALA A 11 -0.82 -1.65 4.14
C ALA A 11 -1.17 -0.29 3.52
N PHE A 12 -1.27 0.77 4.33
CA PHE A 12 -1.56 2.10 3.82
C PHE A 12 -0.45 2.58 2.88
N ASP A 13 0.80 2.40 3.29
CA ASP A 13 1.96 2.80 2.49
C ASP A 13 1.97 2.09 1.14
N ARG A 14 1.69 0.79 1.12
CA ARG A 14 1.68 0.04 -0.14
C ARG A 14 0.53 0.44 -1.04
N GLY A 15 -0.64 0.75 -0.45
CA GLY A 15 -1.76 1.27 -1.21
C GLY A 15 -1.42 2.58 -1.90
N SER A 16 -0.86 3.52 -1.15
CA SER A 16 -0.41 4.81 -1.69
C SER A 16 0.62 4.63 -2.80
N ALA A 17 1.60 3.76 -2.58
CA ALA A 17 2.65 3.53 -3.57
C ALA A 17 2.10 2.93 -4.85
N ASP A 18 1.20 1.95 -4.73
CA ASP A 18 0.62 1.30 -5.90
C ASP A 18 -0.19 2.30 -6.73
N LYS A 19 -0.94 3.18 -6.08
CA LYS A 19 -1.68 4.24 -6.79
C LYS A 19 -0.72 5.20 -7.46
N TYR A 20 0.30 5.64 -6.74
CA TYR A 20 1.28 6.60 -7.26
C TYR A 20 1.96 6.08 -8.52
N TYR A 21 2.32 4.80 -8.53
CA TYR A 21 3.00 4.18 -9.67
C TYR A 21 2.04 3.61 -10.71
N GLY A 22 0.73 3.82 -10.57
CA GLY A 22 -0.25 3.35 -11.53
C GLY A 22 -0.45 1.85 -11.56
N ARG A 23 -0.19 1.18 -10.45
CA ARG A 23 -0.36 -0.27 -10.34
C ARG A 23 -1.81 -0.62 -10.05
N SER A 24 -2.18 -1.85 -10.36
CA SER A 24 -3.51 -2.34 -10.06
C SER A 24 -3.74 -2.44 -8.55
N PHE A 25 -5.00 -2.36 -8.14
CA PHE A 25 -5.40 -2.55 -6.75
C PHE A 25 -5.07 -3.99 -6.35
N ASP A 26 -4.14 -4.14 -5.42
CA ASP A 26 -3.62 -5.44 -5.00
C ASP A 26 -3.23 -5.38 -3.52
N PRO A 27 -4.20 -5.54 -2.60
CA PRO A 27 -3.92 -5.41 -1.17
C PRO A 27 -2.81 -6.34 -0.70
N HIS A 28 -1.80 -5.73 -0.10
CA HIS A 28 -0.67 -6.45 0.46
C HIS A 28 0.09 -5.54 1.42
N TYR A 29 1.03 -6.12 2.17
CA TYR A 29 1.97 -5.34 2.95
C TYR A 29 3.24 -6.17 3.18
N PHE A 30 4.26 -5.55 3.74
CA PHE A 30 5.52 -6.22 4.09
C PHE A 30 5.71 -6.16 5.61
N VAL A 31 6.16 -7.26 6.19
CA VAL A 31 6.38 -7.35 7.64
C VAL A 31 7.51 -6.42 8.06
N GLY A 32 8.56 -6.35 7.28
CA GLY A 32 9.71 -5.49 7.52
C GLY A 32 9.90 -4.49 6.40
N ALA A 33 11.15 -4.19 6.08
CA ALA A 33 11.47 -3.30 4.98
C ALA A 33 11.00 -3.89 3.66
N THR A 34 10.51 -3.02 2.78
CA THR A 34 10.04 -3.42 1.46
C THR A 34 11.17 -4.13 0.70
N TYR A 35 10.84 -5.26 0.10
CA TYR A 35 11.75 -6.12 -0.66
C TYR A 35 12.78 -6.88 0.20
N GLU A 36 12.79 -6.65 1.51
CA GLU A 36 13.69 -7.38 2.42
C GLU A 36 12.92 -8.38 3.28
N SER A 37 11.61 -8.41 3.18
CA SER A 37 10.76 -9.30 3.94
C SER A 37 9.70 -9.91 3.04
N GLU A 38 9.00 -10.91 3.58
CA GLU A 38 7.97 -11.59 2.84
C GLU A 38 6.79 -10.68 2.53
N LYS A 39 6.28 -10.77 1.32
CA LYS A 39 5.05 -10.08 0.92
C LYS A 39 3.86 -10.84 1.50
N ILE A 40 3.02 -10.14 2.25
CA ILE A 40 1.82 -10.70 2.86
C ILE A 40 0.61 -10.32 2.02
N VAL A 41 -0.10 -11.32 1.53
CA VAL A 41 -1.28 -11.10 0.66
C VAL A 41 -2.59 -11.53 1.32
N VAL A 42 -2.53 -12.22 2.44
CA VAL A 42 -3.72 -12.57 3.23
C VAL A 42 -3.88 -11.51 4.31
N LEU A 43 -4.81 -10.59 4.10
CA LEU A 43 -5.01 -9.43 4.95
C LEU A 43 -6.33 -9.54 5.71
N THR A 44 -6.37 -8.95 6.91
CA THR A 44 -7.62 -8.77 7.63
C THR A 44 -8.44 -7.68 6.94
N ASP A 45 -9.74 -7.59 7.26
CA ASP A 45 -10.60 -6.56 6.70
C ASP A 45 -10.07 -5.16 7.01
N GLU A 46 -9.51 -4.96 8.21
CA GLU A 46 -8.94 -3.68 8.62
C GLU A 46 -7.70 -3.34 7.78
N GLU A 47 -6.87 -4.34 7.49
CA GLU A 47 -5.69 -4.14 6.66
C GLU A 47 -6.06 -3.83 5.22
N VAL A 48 -7.06 -4.50 4.67
CA VAL A 48 -7.56 -4.19 3.33
C VAL A 48 -8.11 -2.78 3.29
N ALA A 49 -8.85 -2.36 4.32
CA ALA A 49 -9.38 -1.01 4.40
C ALA A 49 -8.25 0.03 4.45
N ALA A 50 -7.17 -0.26 5.18
CA ALA A 50 -6.01 0.64 5.23
C ALA A 50 -5.33 0.75 3.86
N TYR A 51 -5.16 -0.36 3.16
CA TYR A 51 -4.61 -0.35 1.82
C TYR A 51 -5.49 0.47 0.88
N ARG A 52 -6.80 0.22 0.91
CA ARG A 52 -7.76 0.94 0.07
C ARG A 52 -7.72 2.44 0.34
N LEU A 53 -7.65 2.82 1.62
CA LEU A 53 -7.59 4.23 1.98
C LEU A 53 -6.33 4.89 1.41
N GLY A 54 -5.19 4.23 1.50
CA GLY A 54 -3.95 4.73 0.91
C GLY A 54 -4.06 4.83 -0.61
N TYR A 55 -4.62 3.82 -1.24
CA TYR A 55 -4.80 3.78 -2.69
C TYR A 55 -5.73 4.91 -3.15
N ASP A 56 -6.90 5.04 -2.50
CA ASP A 56 -7.92 6.00 -2.92
C ASP A 56 -7.56 7.44 -2.58
N SER A 57 -6.79 7.67 -1.51
CA SER A 57 -6.44 9.03 -1.09
C SER A 57 -5.22 9.59 -1.83
N THR A 58 -4.52 8.78 -2.59
CA THR A 58 -3.39 9.25 -3.37
C THR A 58 -3.88 9.86 -4.67
N THR A 59 -3.69 11.17 -4.82
CA THR A 59 -4.17 11.90 -5.99
C THR A 59 -3.08 12.24 -6.99
N ASN A 60 -1.83 12.28 -6.54
CA ASN A 60 -0.69 12.58 -7.42
C ASN A 60 -0.08 11.28 -7.90
N GLN A 61 -0.33 10.95 -9.15
CA GLN A 61 0.27 9.79 -9.78
C GLN A 61 1.55 10.19 -10.50
N LYS A 62 2.47 9.24 -10.57
CA LYS A 62 3.66 9.43 -11.36
C LYS A 62 3.26 9.55 -12.84
N ASP A 63 3.82 10.53 -13.52
CA ASP A 63 3.59 10.71 -14.95
C ASP A 63 4.46 9.71 -15.72
N TRP A 64 3.83 8.85 -16.49
CA TRP A 64 4.51 7.80 -17.24
C TRP A 64 4.81 8.22 -18.69
N GLY A 65 5.09 9.47 -18.90
CA GLY A 65 5.56 9.94 -20.20
C GLY A 65 4.49 10.49 -21.12
N LEU A 66 3.49 11.03 -20.52
CA LEU A 66 2.43 11.70 -21.32
C LEU A 66 2.75 13.16 -21.58
#